data_2b6dd8ba22b5d88fb567ccf424df4655
#
_entry.id   2b6dd8ba22b5d88fb567ccf424df4655
#
_cell.length_a   1.000
_cell.length_b   1.000
_cell.length_c   1.000
_cell.angle_alpha   90.00
_cell.angle_beta   90.00
_cell.angle_gamma   90.00
#
_symmetry.space_group_name_H-M   'P 1'
#
loop_
_entity.id
_entity.type
_entity.pdbx_description
1 polymer ?
#
loop_
_entity_poly.entity_id
_entity_poly.type
_entity_poly.pdbx_seq_one_letter_code
_entity_poly.pdbx_strand_id
1 'polypeptide(L)'
;MSNPVTDISPRGGNIATAPIISTTALPDSERKGLTKKEVAADHPTWCPGCGDFSVLALYFKLIEKRKMLHEKITTIAGIGCSSRFPYFVQAHGVHFLHGRALPFASGISLSRPDLHVFVFGGDGDAFSIGGNHVNHAARKNIKMTYVIMDNFVYGLTKKQT
;
A
#
# COMPACT_ATOMS: atom_id res chain seq x y z
N MET A 1 27.76 48.68 11.30
CA MET A 1 26.74 48.01 12.12
C MET A 1 26.56 46.61 11.58
N SER A 2 27.26 45.64 12.14
CA SER A 2 27.30 44.25 11.75
C SER A 2 26.21 43.48 12.51
N ASN A 3 25.29 42.88 11.77
CA ASN A 3 24.28 41.94 12.31
C ASN A 3 24.97 40.64 12.76
N PRO A 4 24.79 40.17 13.99
CA PRO A 4 25.28 38.86 14.37
C PRO A 4 24.37 37.78 13.76
N VAL A 5 24.94 36.97 12.91
CA VAL A 5 24.35 35.73 12.48
C VAL A 5 24.24 34.80 13.69
N THR A 6 23.04 34.56 14.15
CA THR A 6 22.78 33.62 15.23
C THR A 6 23.10 32.21 14.78
N ASP A 7 24.11 31.63 15.40
CA ASP A 7 24.51 30.23 15.28
C ASP A 7 23.34 29.31 15.64
N ILE A 8 22.79 28.62 14.62
CA ILE A 8 21.79 27.56 14.80
C ILE A 8 22.56 26.25 14.96
N SER A 9 23.26 26.12 16.05
CA SER A 9 23.76 24.83 16.50
C SER A 9 22.57 23.93 16.86
N PRO A 10 22.44 22.71 16.30
CA PRO A 10 21.39 21.80 16.71
C PRO A 10 21.65 21.43 18.18
N ARG A 11 20.75 21.85 19.05
CA ARG A 11 20.76 21.39 20.44
C ARG A 11 20.60 19.88 20.41
N GLY A 12 21.68 19.18 20.75
CA GLY A 12 21.70 17.74 20.99
C GLY A 12 20.79 17.38 22.15
N GLY A 13 19.50 17.34 21.90
CA GLY A 13 18.59 16.59 22.74
C GLY A 13 18.85 15.11 22.46
N ASN A 14 19.32 14.36 23.45
CA ASN A 14 19.28 12.92 23.43
C ASN A 14 17.84 12.52 23.15
N ILE A 15 17.52 12.25 21.88
CA ILE A 15 16.35 11.47 21.53
C ILE A 15 16.68 10.10 22.11
N ALA A 16 16.15 9.82 23.31
CA ALA A 16 16.14 8.49 23.85
C ALA A 16 15.50 7.64 22.74
N THR A 17 16.32 6.88 22.04
CA THR A 17 15.85 5.85 21.15
C THR A 17 15.01 4.94 22.02
N ALA A 18 13.68 5.08 21.91
CA ALA A 18 12.77 4.11 22.50
C ALA A 18 13.31 2.74 22.13
N PRO A 19 13.42 1.79 23.07
CA PRO A 19 13.93 0.48 22.74
C PRO A 19 13.07 -0.01 21.59
N ILE A 20 13.71 -0.27 20.44
CA ILE A 20 13.09 -1.02 19.37
C ILE A 20 12.66 -2.30 20.07
N ILE A 21 11.36 -2.46 20.30
CA ILE A 21 10.81 -3.70 20.81
C ILE A 21 11.26 -4.71 19.76
N SER A 22 12.33 -5.40 20.06
CA SER A 22 12.76 -6.58 19.35
C SER A 22 11.66 -7.62 19.59
N THR A 23 10.60 -7.53 18.80
CA THR A 23 9.79 -8.70 18.59
C THR A 23 10.77 -9.68 17.97
N THR A 24 11.20 -10.66 18.75
CA THR A 24 11.92 -11.82 18.28
C THR A 24 11.01 -12.51 17.27
N ALA A 25 11.04 -12.00 16.04
CA ALA A 25 10.28 -12.58 14.96
C ALA A 25 10.87 -13.98 14.76
N LEU A 26 10.05 -15.01 14.92
CA LEU A 26 10.42 -16.38 14.61
C LEU A 26 11.10 -16.42 13.24
N PRO A 27 12.14 -17.23 13.07
CA PRO A 27 12.77 -17.40 11.77
C PRO A 27 11.72 -17.84 10.73
N ASP A 28 11.89 -17.42 9.49
CA ASP A 28 10.90 -17.66 8.43
C ASP A 28 10.50 -19.13 8.26
N SER A 29 11.41 -20.04 8.59
CA SER A 29 11.18 -21.50 8.58
C SER A 29 10.17 -21.97 9.62
N GLU A 30 10.03 -21.28 10.74
CA GLU A 30 9.15 -21.62 11.86
C GLU A 30 7.81 -20.85 11.83
N ARG A 31 7.66 -19.88 10.91
CA ARG A 31 6.42 -19.10 10.81
C ARG A 31 5.33 -19.91 10.15
N LYS A 32 4.19 -20.00 10.81
CA LYS A 32 2.95 -20.46 10.20
C LYS A 32 2.41 -19.37 9.28
N GLY A 33 2.13 -19.71 8.02
CA GLY A 33 1.47 -18.78 7.10
C GLY A 33 0.05 -18.44 7.58
N LEU A 34 -0.39 -17.19 7.34
CA LEU A 34 -1.75 -16.77 7.62
C LEU A 34 -2.72 -17.49 6.68
N THR A 35 -3.79 -18.04 7.24
CA THR A 35 -4.86 -18.64 6.45
C THR A 35 -5.77 -17.57 5.84
N LYS A 36 -6.56 -17.94 4.82
CA LYS A 36 -7.56 -17.03 4.24
C LYS A 36 -8.49 -16.41 5.29
N LYS A 37 -8.89 -17.18 6.33
CA LYS A 37 -9.77 -16.67 7.39
C LYS A 37 -9.11 -15.59 8.24
N GLU A 38 -7.82 -15.66 8.45
CA GLU A 38 -7.05 -14.71 9.25
C GLU A 38 -6.75 -13.43 8.45
N VAL A 39 -6.65 -13.53 7.12
CA VAL A 39 -6.33 -12.40 6.23
C VAL A 39 -7.57 -11.69 5.73
N ALA A 40 -8.73 -12.37 5.66
CA ALA A 40 -9.97 -11.77 5.20
C ALA A 40 -10.57 -10.85 6.28
N ALA A 41 -10.96 -9.64 5.87
CA ALA A 41 -11.71 -8.69 6.69
C ALA A 41 -13.19 -8.70 6.27
N ASP A 42 -13.71 -7.58 5.75
CA ASP A 42 -15.10 -7.47 5.33
C ASP A 42 -15.42 -8.33 4.10
N HIS A 43 -16.71 -8.63 3.92
CA HIS A 43 -17.18 -9.34 2.74
C HIS A 43 -17.09 -8.45 1.49
N PRO A 44 -16.43 -8.92 0.41
CA PRO A 44 -16.31 -8.14 -0.82
C PRO A 44 -17.68 -7.86 -1.46
N THR A 45 -17.90 -6.61 -1.82
CA THR A 45 -19.17 -6.09 -2.34
C THR A 45 -19.12 -5.70 -3.82
N TRP A 46 -18.26 -6.36 -4.60
CA TRP A 46 -18.23 -6.21 -6.05
C TRP A 46 -19.42 -6.90 -6.73
N CYS A 47 -19.65 -6.56 -7.99
CA CYS A 47 -20.69 -7.20 -8.78
C CYS A 47 -20.44 -8.71 -8.95
N PRO A 48 -21.49 -9.53 -9.01
CA PRO A 48 -21.34 -10.97 -9.30
C PRO A 48 -20.55 -11.21 -10.60
N GLY A 49 -19.53 -12.07 -10.51
CA GLY A 49 -18.66 -12.38 -11.67
C GLY A 49 -17.54 -11.36 -11.93
N CYS A 50 -17.38 -10.35 -11.09
CA CYS A 50 -16.27 -9.39 -11.21
C CYS A 50 -14.91 -10.08 -11.05
N GLY A 51 -13.95 -9.72 -11.93
CA GLY A 51 -12.58 -10.23 -11.87
C GLY A 51 -11.83 -9.89 -10.59
N ASP A 52 -12.21 -8.83 -9.89
CA ASP A 52 -11.60 -8.39 -8.62
C ASP A 52 -11.65 -9.48 -7.54
N PHE A 53 -12.69 -10.33 -7.54
CA PHE A 53 -12.77 -11.49 -6.64
C PHE A 53 -11.62 -12.47 -6.86
N SER A 54 -11.25 -12.71 -8.12
CA SER A 54 -10.14 -13.61 -8.48
C SER A 54 -8.80 -13.03 -8.04
N VAL A 55 -8.60 -11.73 -8.25
CA VAL A 55 -7.39 -11.03 -7.82
C VAL A 55 -7.26 -11.04 -6.29
N LEU A 56 -8.35 -10.81 -5.57
CA LEU A 56 -8.36 -10.89 -4.10
C LEU A 56 -7.99 -12.29 -3.61
N ALA A 57 -8.56 -13.32 -4.25
CA ALA A 57 -8.24 -14.72 -3.90
C ALA A 57 -6.75 -15.05 -4.16
N LEU A 58 -6.17 -14.53 -5.25
CA LEU A 58 -4.73 -14.67 -5.54
C LEU A 58 -3.88 -13.91 -4.53
N TYR A 59 -4.31 -12.73 -4.09
CA TYR A 59 -3.62 -11.95 -3.08
C TYR A 59 -3.58 -12.70 -1.74
N PHE A 60 -4.68 -13.29 -1.29
CA PHE A 60 -4.69 -14.13 -0.10
C PHE A 60 -3.74 -15.33 -0.21
N LYS A 61 -3.74 -16.02 -1.35
CA LYS A 61 -2.81 -17.12 -1.62
C LYS A 61 -1.35 -16.66 -1.60
N LEU A 62 -1.06 -15.46 -2.09
CA LEU A 62 0.28 -14.89 -2.06
C LEU A 62 0.75 -14.66 -0.62
N ILE A 63 -0.11 -14.05 0.21
CA ILE A 63 0.18 -13.78 1.62
C ILE A 63 0.45 -15.10 2.37
N GLU A 64 -0.41 -16.09 2.19
CA GLU A 64 -0.26 -17.42 2.78
C GLU A 64 1.04 -18.11 2.32
N LYS A 65 1.26 -18.18 1.00
CA LYS A 65 2.44 -18.84 0.41
C LYS A 65 3.75 -18.20 0.85
N ARG A 66 3.78 -16.88 0.99
CA ARG A 66 4.96 -16.11 1.42
C ARG A 66 5.07 -15.99 2.93
N LYS A 67 4.13 -16.57 3.70
CA LYS A 67 4.08 -16.49 5.16
C LYS A 67 4.21 -15.05 5.68
N MET A 68 3.54 -14.11 5.01
CA MET A 68 3.58 -12.70 5.39
C MET A 68 2.79 -12.47 6.67
N LEU A 69 3.24 -11.56 7.54
CA LEU A 69 2.57 -11.20 8.78
C LEU A 69 1.69 -9.96 8.56
N HIS A 70 0.57 -9.86 9.28
CA HIS A 70 -0.36 -8.73 9.20
C HIS A 70 0.34 -7.38 9.34
N GLU A 71 1.21 -7.27 10.36
CA GLU A 71 1.95 -6.06 10.70
C GLU A 71 3.04 -5.70 9.69
N LYS A 72 3.31 -6.58 8.72
CA LYS A 72 4.29 -6.37 7.66
C LYS A 72 3.66 -6.09 6.30
N ILE A 73 2.34 -6.13 6.22
CA ILE A 73 1.60 -5.89 4.97
C ILE A 73 0.93 -4.53 5.03
N THR A 74 1.07 -3.76 3.96
CA THR A 74 0.30 -2.52 3.75
C THR A 74 -0.40 -2.60 2.41
N THR A 75 -1.73 -2.52 2.45
CA THR A 75 -2.61 -2.52 1.27
C THR A 75 -3.11 -1.10 1.05
N ILE A 76 -2.73 -0.49 -0.06
CA ILE A 76 -3.03 0.90 -0.38
C ILE A 76 -3.86 0.93 -1.67
N ALA A 77 -4.83 1.79 -1.73
CA ALA A 77 -5.63 1.96 -2.92
C ALA A 77 -6.05 3.42 -3.14
N GLY A 78 -6.33 3.77 -4.39
CA GLY A 78 -6.94 5.04 -4.76
C GLY A 78 -8.45 4.98 -4.68
N ILE A 79 -9.16 5.32 -5.76
CA ILE A 79 -10.62 5.34 -5.82
C ILE A 79 -11.11 4.48 -7.00
N GLY A 80 -12.22 3.82 -6.79
CA GLY A 80 -12.89 2.95 -7.75
C GLY A 80 -13.22 1.57 -7.16
N CYS A 81 -13.83 0.70 -7.95
CA CYS A 81 -14.22 -0.65 -7.50
C CYS A 81 -12.99 -1.47 -7.08
N SER A 82 -11.97 -1.50 -7.92
CA SER A 82 -10.69 -2.16 -7.66
C SER A 82 -9.90 -1.54 -6.50
N SER A 83 -10.20 -0.30 -6.14
CA SER A 83 -9.54 0.37 -5.00
C SER A 83 -10.12 0.00 -3.64
N ARG A 84 -11.07 -0.94 -3.58
CA ARG A 84 -11.70 -1.37 -2.32
C ARG A 84 -10.95 -2.48 -1.59
N PHE A 85 -9.85 -2.96 -2.13
CA PHE A 85 -9.04 -4.02 -1.52
C PHE A 85 -8.69 -3.78 -0.05
N PRO A 86 -8.33 -2.55 0.40
CA PRO A 86 -8.02 -2.31 1.81
C PRO A 86 -9.14 -2.66 2.79
N TYR A 87 -10.40 -2.65 2.36
CA TYR A 87 -11.53 -3.04 3.22
C TYR A 87 -11.65 -4.55 3.42
N PHE A 88 -11.11 -5.33 2.50
CA PHE A 88 -11.32 -6.78 2.46
C PHE A 88 -10.12 -7.57 2.98
N VAL A 89 -9.06 -6.87 3.40
CA VAL A 89 -7.80 -7.49 3.83
C VAL A 89 -7.46 -7.05 5.25
N GLN A 90 -7.30 -8.00 6.14
CA GLN A 90 -6.87 -7.77 7.53
C GLN A 90 -5.37 -7.48 7.58
N ALA A 91 -4.99 -6.24 7.29
CA ALA A 91 -3.63 -5.72 7.31
C ALA A 91 -3.67 -4.19 7.46
N HIS A 92 -2.52 -3.52 7.44
CA HIS A 92 -2.53 -2.06 7.35
C HIS A 92 -3.16 -1.64 6.03
N GLY A 93 -4.33 -0.99 6.11
CA GLY A 93 -5.11 -0.59 4.94
C GLY A 93 -5.22 0.93 4.82
N VAL A 94 -5.06 1.45 3.61
CA VAL A 94 -5.30 2.86 3.31
C VAL A 94 -6.07 2.98 2.00
N HIS A 95 -7.28 3.56 2.10
CA HIS A 95 -8.07 3.98 0.95
C HIS A 95 -7.88 5.48 0.79
N PHE A 96 -7.11 5.89 -0.21
CA PHE A 96 -6.62 7.25 -0.35
C PHE A 96 -7.35 8.03 -1.44
N LEU A 97 -6.85 9.21 -1.79
CA LEU A 97 -7.44 10.07 -2.82
C LEU A 97 -7.27 9.48 -4.22
N HIS A 98 -8.20 9.80 -5.11
CA HIS A 98 -8.23 9.35 -6.50
C HIS A 98 -6.94 9.71 -7.24
N GLY A 99 -6.30 8.72 -7.82
CA GLY A 99 -5.02 8.84 -8.52
C GLY A 99 -3.82 9.21 -7.64
N ARG A 100 -3.93 9.11 -6.31
CA ARG A 100 -2.87 9.49 -5.37
C ARG A 100 -2.34 8.32 -4.54
N ALA A 101 -2.75 7.11 -4.84
CA ALA A 101 -2.26 5.92 -4.14
C ALA A 101 -0.75 5.75 -4.25
N LEU A 102 -0.17 5.95 -5.44
CA LEU A 102 1.27 5.78 -5.69
C LEU A 102 2.17 6.74 -4.91
N PRO A 103 1.95 8.07 -4.91
CA PRO A 103 2.78 8.97 -4.11
C PRO A 103 2.68 8.69 -2.62
N PHE A 104 1.50 8.32 -2.13
CA PHE A 104 1.32 7.91 -0.74
C PHE A 104 2.08 6.61 -0.43
N ALA A 105 1.94 5.58 -1.27
CA ALA A 105 2.67 4.32 -1.16
C ALA A 105 4.19 4.50 -1.24
N SER A 106 4.64 5.43 -2.07
CA SER A 106 6.05 5.79 -2.17
C SER A 106 6.59 6.34 -0.84
N GLY A 107 5.82 7.21 -0.18
CA GLY A 107 6.17 7.72 1.14
C GLY A 107 6.29 6.61 2.19
N ILE A 108 5.33 5.68 2.22
CA ILE A 108 5.38 4.52 3.13
C ILE A 108 6.59 3.63 2.83
N SER A 109 6.80 3.27 1.56
CA SER A 109 7.90 2.38 1.18
C SER A 109 9.28 2.96 1.50
N LEU A 110 9.45 4.27 1.38
CA LEU A 110 10.70 4.95 1.71
C LEU A 110 10.91 5.11 3.22
N SER A 111 9.83 5.36 3.97
CA SER A 111 9.93 5.53 5.43
C SER A 111 9.94 4.19 6.19
N ARG A 112 9.35 3.14 5.63
CA ARG A 112 9.23 1.81 6.23
C ARG A 112 9.61 0.72 5.22
N PRO A 113 10.91 0.56 4.92
CA PRO A 113 11.40 -0.42 3.95
C PRO A 113 11.19 -1.87 4.38
N ASP A 114 10.83 -2.09 5.64
CA ASP A 114 10.50 -3.39 6.23
C ASP A 114 9.09 -3.88 5.89
N LEU A 115 8.25 -3.01 5.29
CA LEU A 115 6.89 -3.37 4.92
C LEU A 115 6.82 -3.93 3.48
N HIS A 116 5.86 -4.83 3.29
CA HIS A 116 5.41 -5.26 1.96
C HIS A 116 4.29 -4.30 1.51
N VAL A 117 4.61 -3.42 0.59
CA VAL A 117 3.68 -2.39 0.10
C VAL A 117 3.00 -2.89 -1.17
N PHE A 118 1.69 -3.11 -1.09
CA PHE A 118 0.83 -3.46 -2.21
C PHE A 118 -0.11 -2.30 -2.51
N VAL A 119 -0.18 -1.93 -3.78
CA VAL A 119 -1.08 -0.88 -4.26
C VAL A 119 -2.06 -1.48 -5.24
N PHE A 120 -3.33 -1.16 -5.09
CA PHE A 120 -4.41 -1.63 -5.95
C PHE A 120 -5.16 -0.43 -6.55
N GLY A 121 -5.45 -0.51 -7.83
CA GLY A 121 -6.18 0.55 -8.53
C GLY A 121 -6.74 0.09 -9.88
N GLY A 122 -7.71 0.82 -10.37
CA GLY A 122 -8.19 0.68 -11.74
C GLY A 122 -7.36 1.50 -12.73
N ASP A 123 -7.56 1.26 -14.00
CA ASP A 123 -6.94 1.99 -15.10
C ASP A 123 -7.25 3.50 -15.04
N GLY A 124 -8.48 3.89 -14.78
CA GLY A 124 -8.85 5.29 -14.62
C GLY A 124 -8.14 5.98 -13.44
N ASP A 125 -8.01 5.29 -12.30
CA ASP A 125 -7.26 5.78 -11.14
C ASP A 125 -5.76 5.89 -11.46
N ALA A 126 -5.21 4.88 -12.14
CA ALA A 126 -3.79 4.78 -12.42
C ALA A 126 -3.34 5.70 -13.57
N PHE A 127 -3.98 5.57 -14.73
CA PHE A 127 -3.47 6.15 -15.97
C PHE A 127 -4.18 7.44 -16.39
N SER A 128 -5.41 7.68 -15.93
CA SER A 128 -6.09 8.92 -16.18
C SER A 128 -5.67 9.97 -15.15
N ILE A 129 -6.33 10.06 -14.01
CA ILE A 129 -6.04 11.08 -13.00
C ILE A 129 -4.68 10.89 -12.30
N GLY A 130 -4.18 9.66 -12.23
CA GLY A 130 -2.92 9.28 -11.59
C GLY A 130 -1.72 9.18 -12.53
N GLY A 131 -1.87 9.40 -13.84
CA GLY A 131 -0.87 9.07 -14.86
C GLY A 131 0.54 9.59 -14.60
N ASN A 132 0.68 10.81 -14.14
CA ASN A 132 1.98 11.38 -13.78
C ASN A 132 2.70 10.60 -12.69
N HIS A 133 1.95 10.08 -11.72
CA HIS A 133 2.53 9.36 -10.59
C HIS A 133 3.05 7.99 -10.98
N VAL A 134 2.39 7.32 -11.95
CA VAL A 134 2.85 6.02 -12.48
C VAL A 134 4.25 6.18 -13.09
N ASN A 135 4.42 7.14 -13.97
CA ASN A 135 5.71 7.40 -14.64
C ASN A 135 6.82 7.72 -13.61
N HIS A 136 6.52 8.55 -12.64
CA HIS A 136 7.49 8.92 -11.61
C HIS A 136 7.85 7.76 -10.67
N ALA A 137 6.88 6.96 -10.25
CA ALA A 137 7.10 5.80 -9.40
C ALA A 137 7.94 4.73 -10.13
N ALA A 138 7.59 4.44 -11.39
CA ALA A 138 8.33 3.50 -12.23
C ALA A 138 9.79 3.94 -12.43
N ARG A 139 10.01 5.20 -12.78
CA ARG A 139 11.37 5.74 -12.97
C ARG A 139 12.22 5.68 -11.70
N LYS A 140 11.62 5.87 -10.53
CA LYS A 140 12.32 5.80 -9.24
C LYS A 140 12.54 4.38 -8.76
N ASN A 141 11.90 3.40 -9.37
CA ASN A 141 11.95 1.98 -9.01
C ASN A 141 11.77 1.74 -7.50
N ILE A 142 10.76 2.37 -6.92
CA ILE A 142 10.45 2.27 -5.49
C ILE A 142 9.96 0.85 -5.17
N LYS A 143 10.39 0.31 -4.04
CA LYS A 143 10.02 -1.04 -3.58
C LYS A 143 8.53 -1.13 -3.24
N MET A 144 7.69 -1.40 -4.21
CA MET A 144 6.25 -1.67 -4.04
C MET A 144 5.74 -2.55 -5.19
N THR A 145 4.59 -3.18 -4.99
CA THR A 145 3.87 -3.89 -6.04
C THR A 145 2.58 -3.12 -6.34
N TYR A 146 2.44 -2.64 -7.56
CA TYR A 146 1.22 -2.01 -8.02
C TYR A 146 0.45 -2.95 -8.95
N VAL A 147 -0.76 -3.32 -8.54
CA VAL A 147 -1.68 -4.16 -9.30
C VAL A 147 -2.76 -3.27 -9.89
N ILE A 148 -2.78 -3.19 -11.22
CA ILE A 148 -3.78 -2.40 -11.95
C ILE A 148 -4.78 -3.36 -12.58
N MET A 149 -6.05 -3.21 -12.22
CA MET A 149 -7.18 -3.91 -12.82
C MET A 149 -7.76 -3.05 -13.91
N ASP A 150 -7.44 -3.40 -15.15
CA ASP A 150 -7.89 -2.67 -16.33
C ASP A 150 -9.20 -3.23 -16.86
N ASN A 151 -10.22 -2.40 -16.95
CA ASN A 151 -11.50 -2.74 -17.57
C ASN A 151 -11.92 -1.74 -18.68
N PHE A 152 -11.00 -0.86 -19.09
CA PHE A 152 -11.22 0.20 -20.08
C PHE A 152 -12.34 1.17 -19.73
N VAL A 153 -12.65 1.31 -18.42
CA VAL A 153 -13.73 2.20 -17.98
C VAL A 153 -13.29 3.09 -16.83
N TYR A 154 -13.30 4.38 -17.06
CA TYR A 154 -13.25 5.37 -15.99
C TYR A 154 -14.68 5.64 -15.49
N GLY A 155 -15.17 4.76 -14.58
CA GLY A 155 -16.59 4.50 -14.43
C GLY A 155 -17.38 5.38 -13.49
N LEU A 156 -16.76 6.08 -12.54
CA LEU A 156 -17.53 6.54 -11.37
C LEU A 156 -18.34 7.81 -11.57
N THR A 157 -18.10 8.64 -12.54
CA THR A 157 -18.91 9.83 -12.69
C THR A 157 -19.55 10.03 -14.07
N LYS A 158 -18.99 9.58 -15.14
CA LYS A 158 -19.56 9.76 -16.49
C LYS A 158 -18.85 8.94 -17.56
N LYS A 159 -18.65 7.62 -17.42
CA LYS A 159 -18.07 6.81 -18.51
C LYS A 159 -17.03 7.60 -19.33
N GLN A 160 -15.94 7.98 -18.71
CA GLN A 160 -14.83 8.62 -19.42
C GLN A 160 -13.87 7.52 -19.87
N THR A 161 -13.51 7.55 -21.11
CA THR A 161 -12.46 6.69 -21.69
C THR A 161 -11.10 7.36 -21.59
#